data_26fffd93ab7888187d41867f5a1641dd
#
_entry.id   26fffd93ab7888187d41867f5a1641dd
#
_cell.length_a   1.000
_cell.length_b   1.000
_cell.length_c   1.000
_cell.angle_alpha   90.00
_cell.angle_beta   90.00
_cell.angle_gamma   90.00
#
_symmetry.space_group_name_H-M   'P 1'
#
loop_
_entity.id
_entity.type
_entity.pdbx_description
1 polymer ?
#
loop_
_entity_poly.entity_id
_entity_poly.type
_entity_poly.pdbx_seq_one_letter_code
_entity_poly.pdbx_strand_id
1 'polypeptide(L)'
;MNEAHTRPRVQTMLLGRATMNHESTHKVLLIIADISGYTKLMVSSDIEIKHSQHIISELIQTLLKEVETPLEISKLEGDALFLYAQKDSGQFDPDDIQRITGYKIIQFFEVFHDKLQELTSHTSCSCGACSNILALRLKVFVHSGEALFYKIHQFNELSGVDVILIHRLLKNSEATNEYLMLTEQSHMDIVFPCKLPVIEGCESYELLGDIKTFIYSPYKHREH
;
A
#
# COMPACT_ATOMS: atom_id res chain seq x y z
N MET A 1 -2.52 -10.28 75.24
CA MET A 1 -3.16 -9.44 74.21
C MET A 1 -2.34 -9.64 72.99
N ASN A 2 -2.81 -10.51 72.05
CA ASN A 2 -2.16 -10.84 70.82
C ASN A 2 -3.00 -10.25 69.69
N GLU A 3 -2.48 -9.21 69.01
CA GLU A 3 -3.09 -8.69 67.80
C GLU A 3 -2.55 -9.47 66.63
N ALA A 4 -3.45 -10.19 65.92
CA ALA A 4 -3.18 -10.91 64.72
C ALA A 4 -3.23 -9.94 63.55
N HIS A 5 -2.09 -9.67 62.90
CA HIS A 5 -1.99 -8.96 61.65
C HIS A 5 -2.49 -9.84 60.48
N THR A 6 -3.69 -9.56 60.02
CA THR A 6 -4.28 -10.18 58.83
C THR A 6 -3.71 -9.48 57.59
N ARG A 7 -2.89 -10.19 56.77
CA ARG A 7 -2.44 -9.72 55.46
C ARG A 7 -3.58 -9.79 54.46
N PRO A 8 -3.77 -8.77 53.59
CA PRO A 8 -4.79 -8.85 52.54
C PRO A 8 -4.40 -9.90 51.50
N ARG A 9 -5.35 -10.76 51.15
CA ARG A 9 -5.28 -11.71 50.04
C ARG A 9 -5.19 -10.94 48.74
N VAL A 10 -4.07 -11.09 48.03
CA VAL A 10 -3.94 -10.65 46.63
C VAL A 10 -4.85 -11.56 45.80
N GLN A 11 -5.92 -10.97 45.34
CA GLN A 11 -6.85 -11.61 44.40
C GLN A 11 -6.15 -11.73 43.05
N THR A 12 -5.74 -12.94 42.70
CA THR A 12 -5.21 -13.26 41.36
C THR A 12 -6.29 -12.97 40.35
N MET A 13 -6.19 -11.82 39.67
CA MET A 13 -6.97 -11.56 38.48
C MET A 13 -6.63 -12.64 37.44
N LEU A 14 -7.54 -13.56 37.24
CA LEU A 14 -7.54 -14.44 36.09
C LEU A 14 -7.54 -13.56 34.83
N LEU A 15 -6.41 -13.50 34.16
CA LEU A 15 -6.31 -13.01 32.77
C LEU A 15 -7.35 -13.80 31.96
N GLY A 16 -8.46 -13.15 31.64
CA GLY A 16 -9.46 -13.69 30.75
C GLY A 16 -8.76 -14.17 29.50
N ARG A 17 -8.97 -15.43 29.14
CA ARG A 17 -8.62 -15.95 27.82
C ARG A 17 -9.26 -15.01 26.80
N ALA A 18 -8.44 -14.18 26.15
CA ALA A 18 -8.84 -13.53 24.93
C ALA A 18 -9.29 -14.65 24.00
N THR A 19 -10.54 -14.66 23.61
CA THR A 19 -11.05 -15.52 22.56
C THR A 19 -10.27 -15.13 21.30
N MET A 20 -9.35 -16.00 20.88
CA MET A 20 -8.66 -15.87 19.61
C MET A 20 -9.70 -16.06 18.53
N ASN A 21 -10.25 -14.93 18.03
CA ASN A 21 -11.17 -14.91 16.93
C ASN A 21 -10.36 -15.18 15.66
N HIS A 22 -10.60 -16.32 15.03
CA HIS A 22 -10.24 -16.71 13.66
C HIS A 22 -9.00 -16.02 13.09
N GLU A 23 -7.83 -16.43 13.59
CA GLU A 23 -6.56 -16.14 12.96
C GLU A 23 -6.34 -17.16 11.85
N SER A 24 -6.09 -16.70 10.64
CA SER A 24 -5.79 -17.58 9.50
C SER A 24 -4.67 -16.98 8.65
N THR A 25 -3.72 -17.82 8.28
CA THR A 25 -2.66 -17.43 7.34
C THR A 25 -3.10 -17.76 5.94
N HIS A 26 -2.96 -16.80 5.04
CA HIS A 26 -3.35 -16.92 3.64
C HIS A 26 -2.23 -16.50 2.71
N LYS A 27 -2.20 -17.11 1.53
CA LYS A 27 -1.36 -16.66 0.42
C LYS A 27 -1.96 -15.42 -0.19
N VAL A 28 -1.16 -14.37 -0.32
CA VAL A 28 -1.63 -13.05 -0.77
C VAL A 28 -0.69 -12.42 -1.79
N LEU A 29 -1.27 -11.57 -2.63
CA LEU A 29 -0.56 -10.45 -3.26
C LEU A 29 -0.78 -9.23 -2.37
N LEU A 30 0.28 -8.61 -1.90
CA LEU A 30 0.28 -7.37 -1.14
C LEU A 30 0.66 -6.23 -2.08
N ILE A 31 -0.04 -5.11 -2.00
CA ILE A 31 0.15 -3.97 -2.90
C ILE A 31 0.13 -2.70 -2.08
N ILE A 32 1.11 -1.82 -2.27
CA ILE A 32 1.07 -0.44 -1.75
C ILE A 32 1.14 0.52 -2.92
N ALA A 33 0.16 1.41 -3.04
CA ALA A 33 0.17 2.53 -3.96
C ALA A 33 0.44 3.81 -3.16
N ASP A 34 1.60 4.44 -3.37
CA ASP A 34 2.13 5.57 -2.59
C ASP A 34 2.30 6.81 -3.46
N ILE A 35 1.84 7.98 -2.98
CA ILE A 35 1.92 9.24 -3.72
C ILE A 35 3.22 9.96 -3.39
N SER A 36 4.20 9.86 -4.28
CA SER A 36 5.48 10.56 -4.16
C SER A 36 5.30 12.08 -4.29
N GLY A 37 5.97 12.85 -3.42
CA GLY A 37 5.87 14.31 -3.37
C GLY A 37 4.90 14.84 -2.32
N TYR A 38 4.14 13.97 -1.64
CA TYR A 38 3.17 14.32 -0.60
C TYR A 38 3.78 15.22 0.50
N THR A 39 4.89 14.81 1.10
CA THR A 39 5.52 15.58 2.17
C THR A 39 5.86 17.01 1.73
N LYS A 40 6.40 17.17 0.53
CA LYS A 40 6.72 18.48 -0.04
C LYS A 40 5.47 19.33 -0.25
N LEU A 41 4.37 18.70 -0.65
CA LEU A 41 3.08 19.35 -0.86
C LEU A 41 2.47 19.83 0.47
N MET A 42 2.64 19.04 1.55
CA MET A 42 2.05 19.32 2.87
C MET A 42 2.84 20.32 3.72
N VAL A 43 4.16 20.48 3.47
CA VAL A 43 5.01 21.42 4.20
C VAL A 43 4.86 22.82 3.61
N SER A 44 3.76 23.49 3.94
CA SER A 44 3.40 24.80 3.39
C SER A 44 2.51 25.59 4.36
N SER A 45 2.01 26.77 3.98
CA SER A 45 1.13 27.61 4.80
C SER A 45 -0.25 26.96 5.04
N ASP A 46 -1.00 27.43 6.05
CA ASP A 46 -2.32 26.90 6.42
C ASP A 46 -3.32 26.84 5.25
N ILE A 47 -3.29 27.82 4.34
CA ILE A 47 -4.15 27.84 3.15
C ILE A 47 -3.71 26.73 2.17
N GLU A 48 -2.42 26.54 2.02
CA GLU A 48 -1.85 25.54 1.14
C GLU A 48 -2.11 24.13 1.67
N ILE A 49 -2.11 23.91 3.00
CA ILE A 49 -2.44 22.63 3.63
C ILE A 49 -3.85 22.16 3.23
N LYS A 50 -4.85 23.05 3.22
CA LYS A 50 -6.22 22.68 2.80
C LYS A 50 -6.27 22.28 1.34
N HIS A 51 -5.58 22.99 0.46
CA HIS A 51 -5.49 22.66 -0.95
C HIS A 51 -4.70 21.36 -1.17
N SER A 52 -3.59 21.18 -0.46
CA SER A 52 -2.80 19.95 -0.48
C SER A 52 -3.65 18.74 -0.08
N GLN A 53 -4.39 18.85 1.04
CA GLN A 53 -5.27 17.79 1.51
C GLN A 53 -6.39 17.47 0.52
N HIS A 54 -6.97 18.50 -0.12
CA HIS A 54 -7.98 18.28 -1.17
C HIS A 54 -7.40 17.54 -2.37
N ILE A 55 -6.24 17.97 -2.89
CA ILE A 55 -5.56 17.33 -4.02
C ILE A 55 -5.28 15.85 -3.71
N ILE A 56 -4.69 15.56 -2.56
CA ILE A 56 -4.38 14.18 -2.16
C ILE A 56 -5.65 13.35 -1.99
N SER A 57 -6.70 13.91 -1.37
CA SER A 57 -7.97 13.21 -1.22
C SER A 57 -8.61 12.85 -2.55
N GLU A 58 -8.57 13.75 -3.53
CA GLU A 58 -9.08 13.49 -4.89
C GLU A 58 -8.30 12.38 -5.59
N LEU A 59 -6.97 12.39 -5.48
CA LEU A 59 -6.11 11.36 -6.06
C LEU A 59 -6.37 9.98 -5.42
N ILE A 60 -6.42 9.92 -4.08
CA ILE A 60 -6.72 8.68 -3.37
C ILE A 60 -8.12 8.16 -3.72
N GLN A 61 -9.14 9.03 -3.75
CA GLN A 61 -10.49 8.64 -4.14
C GLN A 61 -10.55 8.09 -5.57
N THR A 62 -9.72 8.63 -6.47
CA THR A 62 -9.61 8.13 -7.84
C THR A 62 -9.02 6.72 -7.87
N LEU A 63 -7.95 6.45 -7.11
CA LEU A 63 -7.40 5.10 -6.98
C LEU A 63 -8.40 4.14 -6.33
N LEU A 64 -9.10 4.55 -5.28
CA LEU A 64 -10.08 3.73 -4.57
C LEU A 64 -11.24 3.29 -5.46
N LYS A 65 -11.66 4.09 -6.44
CA LYS A 65 -12.72 3.73 -7.40
C LYS A 65 -12.32 2.57 -8.32
N GLU A 66 -11.04 2.37 -8.52
CA GLU A 66 -10.50 1.28 -9.34
C GLU A 66 -10.29 -0.01 -8.56
N VAL A 67 -10.43 0.04 -7.22
CA VAL A 67 -10.30 -1.15 -6.38
C VAL A 67 -11.58 -1.97 -6.47
N GLU A 68 -11.48 -3.12 -7.11
CA GLU A 68 -12.55 -4.12 -7.20
C GLU A 68 -11.96 -5.53 -7.05
N THR A 69 -12.81 -6.48 -6.73
CA THR A 69 -12.39 -7.88 -6.57
C THR A 69 -11.55 -8.38 -7.76
N PRO A 70 -10.45 -9.10 -7.54
CA PRO A 70 -10.01 -9.71 -6.27
C PRO A 70 -9.21 -8.79 -5.33
N LEU A 71 -9.02 -7.50 -5.66
CA LEU A 71 -8.33 -6.55 -4.80
C LEU A 71 -9.24 -6.07 -3.66
N GLU A 72 -8.69 -6.06 -2.46
CA GLU A 72 -9.35 -5.57 -1.25
C GLU A 72 -8.50 -4.50 -0.56
N ILE A 73 -9.16 -3.54 0.09
CA ILE A 73 -8.51 -2.49 0.85
C ILE A 73 -8.20 -3.02 2.24
N SER A 74 -6.91 -3.05 2.59
CA SER A 74 -6.47 -3.29 3.96
C SER A 74 -6.60 -2.01 4.79
N LYS A 75 -5.93 -0.94 4.35
CA LYS A 75 -5.99 0.36 5.04
C LYS A 75 -5.50 1.52 4.17
N LEU A 76 -5.84 2.72 4.62
CA LEU A 76 -5.29 3.97 4.10
C LEU A 76 -4.24 4.48 5.09
N GLU A 77 -3.02 4.74 4.63
CA GLU A 77 -1.87 5.15 5.43
C GLU A 77 -1.33 6.51 4.95
N GLY A 78 -2.02 7.58 5.33
CA GLY A 78 -1.67 8.95 4.90
C GLY A 78 -1.94 9.15 3.40
N ASP A 79 -0.90 9.13 2.60
CA ASP A 79 -0.90 9.24 1.14
C ASP A 79 -0.72 7.89 0.42
N ALA A 80 -0.66 6.79 1.18
CA ALA A 80 -0.53 5.45 0.65
C ALA A 80 -1.79 4.61 0.84
N LEU A 81 -2.11 3.82 -0.17
CA LEU A 81 -3.21 2.84 -0.16
C LEU A 81 -2.62 1.44 -0.06
N PHE A 82 -2.88 0.74 1.05
CA PHE A 82 -2.47 -0.64 1.25
C PHE A 82 -3.61 -1.58 0.87
N LEU A 83 -3.34 -2.44 -0.13
CA LEU A 83 -4.28 -3.41 -0.72
C LEU A 83 -3.72 -4.83 -0.62
N TYR A 84 -4.61 -5.79 -0.75
CA TYR A 84 -4.23 -7.20 -0.93
C TYR A 84 -5.20 -7.91 -1.88
N ALA A 85 -4.73 -9.04 -2.45
CA ALA A 85 -5.59 -10.04 -3.09
C ALA A 85 -5.26 -11.40 -2.49
N GLN A 86 -6.30 -12.08 -1.96
CA GLN A 86 -6.13 -13.42 -1.36
C GLN A 86 -6.09 -14.47 -2.48
N LYS A 87 -4.97 -15.20 -2.59
CA LYS A 87 -4.71 -16.17 -3.67
C LYS A 87 -5.35 -17.54 -3.44
N ASP A 88 -5.64 -17.88 -2.19
CA ASP A 88 -6.13 -19.18 -1.75
C ASP A 88 -7.58 -19.17 -1.23
N SER A 89 -8.32 -18.10 -1.52
CA SER A 89 -9.74 -17.97 -1.12
C SER A 89 -10.67 -18.97 -1.79
N GLY A 90 -10.27 -19.50 -2.95
CA GLY A 90 -11.11 -20.34 -3.80
C GLY A 90 -12.24 -19.61 -4.52
N GLN A 91 -12.32 -18.27 -4.38
CA GLN A 91 -13.35 -17.45 -5.04
C GLN A 91 -12.99 -17.12 -6.50
N PHE A 92 -11.69 -17.07 -6.79
CA PHE A 92 -11.16 -16.76 -8.12
C PHE A 92 -10.11 -17.80 -8.52
N ASP A 93 -10.00 -18.00 -9.81
CA ASP A 93 -8.88 -18.75 -10.36
C ASP A 93 -7.56 -17.99 -10.13
N PRO A 94 -6.47 -18.64 -9.70
CA PRO A 94 -5.18 -17.98 -9.52
C PRO A 94 -4.70 -17.20 -10.73
N ASP A 95 -4.90 -17.72 -11.94
CA ASP A 95 -4.53 -17.04 -13.19
C ASP A 95 -5.36 -15.77 -13.42
N ASP A 96 -6.62 -15.76 -13.00
CA ASP A 96 -7.47 -14.56 -13.05
C ASP A 96 -6.99 -13.51 -12.07
N ILE A 97 -6.63 -13.90 -10.83
CA ILE A 97 -6.06 -12.98 -9.84
C ILE A 97 -4.81 -12.29 -10.41
N GLN A 98 -3.90 -13.06 -11.03
CA GLN A 98 -2.67 -12.55 -11.62
C GLN A 98 -2.94 -11.52 -12.74
N ARG A 99 -3.85 -11.84 -13.66
CA ARG A 99 -4.20 -10.99 -14.81
C ARG A 99 -4.97 -9.74 -14.38
N ILE A 100 -5.99 -9.89 -13.54
CA ILE A 100 -6.79 -8.75 -13.06
C ILE A 100 -5.93 -7.80 -12.25
N THR A 101 -5.09 -8.32 -11.35
CA THR A 101 -4.16 -7.49 -10.56
C THR A 101 -3.18 -6.73 -11.44
N GLY A 102 -2.58 -7.41 -12.43
CA GLY A 102 -1.68 -6.75 -13.38
C GLY A 102 -2.35 -5.64 -14.20
N TYR A 103 -3.58 -5.87 -14.65
CA TYR A 103 -4.38 -4.86 -15.34
C TYR A 103 -4.71 -3.67 -14.43
N LYS A 104 -5.17 -3.91 -13.20
CA LYS A 104 -5.52 -2.87 -12.23
C LYS A 104 -4.33 -2.01 -11.82
N ILE A 105 -3.16 -2.60 -11.66
CA ILE A 105 -1.94 -1.85 -11.37
C ILE A 105 -1.63 -0.84 -12.49
N ILE A 106 -1.74 -1.24 -13.76
CA ILE A 106 -1.54 -0.32 -14.89
C ILE A 106 -2.61 0.77 -14.89
N GLN A 107 -3.87 0.40 -14.66
CA GLN A 107 -4.99 1.32 -14.58
C GLN A 107 -4.79 2.37 -13.48
N PHE A 108 -4.19 2.02 -12.33
CA PHE A 108 -3.86 2.99 -11.26
C PHE A 108 -2.98 4.13 -11.78
N PHE A 109 -1.95 3.83 -12.55
CA PHE A 109 -1.11 4.86 -13.15
C PHE A 109 -1.89 5.73 -14.14
N GLU A 110 -2.75 5.14 -14.95
CA GLU A 110 -3.54 5.86 -15.94
C GLU A 110 -4.51 6.85 -15.29
N VAL A 111 -5.35 6.37 -14.37
CA VAL A 111 -6.34 7.23 -13.71
C VAL A 111 -5.68 8.28 -12.81
N PHE A 112 -4.53 7.96 -12.21
CA PHE A 112 -3.76 8.92 -11.42
C PHE A 112 -3.28 10.09 -12.27
N HIS A 113 -2.70 9.84 -13.44
CA HIS A 113 -2.24 10.88 -14.35
C HIS A 113 -3.39 11.70 -14.94
N ASP A 114 -4.48 11.04 -15.35
CA ASP A 114 -5.66 11.72 -15.86
C ASP A 114 -6.23 12.67 -14.80
N LYS A 115 -6.26 12.24 -13.53
CA LYS A 115 -6.69 13.08 -12.41
C LYS A 115 -5.75 14.24 -12.12
N LEU A 116 -4.43 14.05 -12.23
CA LEU A 116 -3.46 15.16 -12.10
C LEU A 116 -3.70 16.25 -13.17
N GLN A 117 -3.97 15.85 -14.41
CA GLN A 117 -4.26 16.77 -15.50
C GLN A 117 -5.60 17.50 -15.28
N GLU A 118 -6.64 16.78 -14.85
CA GLU A 118 -7.93 17.34 -14.49
C GLU A 118 -7.79 18.41 -13.39
N LEU A 119 -7.15 18.06 -12.27
CA LEU A 119 -6.93 18.97 -11.14
C LEU A 119 -6.15 20.22 -11.57
N THR A 120 -5.14 20.07 -12.41
CA THR A 120 -4.34 21.19 -12.90
C THR A 120 -5.16 22.12 -13.80
N SER A 121 -5.99 21.55 -14.69
CA SER A 121 -6.80 22.34 -15.63
C SER A 121 -7.93 23.11 -14.97
N HIS A 122 -8.48 22.60 -13.86
CA HIS A 122 -9.58 23.23 -13.13
C HIS A 122 -9.12 24.18 -11.99
N THR A 123 -7.82 24.25 -11.73
CA THR A 123 -7.27 25.08 -10.66
C THR A 123 -6.98 26.50 -11.15
N SER A 124 -7.64 27.49 -10.55
CA SER A 124 -7.34 28.93 -10.74
C SER A 124 -6.45 29.52 -9.63
N CYS A 125 -6.11 28.72 -8.62
CA CYS A 125 -5.28 29.12 -7.50
C CYS A 125 -3.79 29.03 -7.83
N SER A 126 -3.01 30.07 -7.50
CA SER A 126 -1.55 30.12 -7.71
C SER A 126 -0.73 29.78 -6.46
N CYS A 127 -1.34 29.17 -5.43
CA CYS A 127 -0.58 28.74 -4.24
C CYS A 127 0.43 27.63 -4.57
N GLY A 128 1.41 27.43 -3.68
CA GLY A 128 2.46 26.44 -3.89
C GLY A 128 1.93 25.02 -4.09
N ALA A 129 0.86 24.60 -3.40
CA ALA A 129 0.24 23.29 -3.58
C ALA A 129 -0.34 23.15 -5.00
N CYS A 130 -1.18 24.08 -5.43
CA CYS A 130 -1.83 24.05 -6.74
C CYS A 130 -0.83 24.13 -7.90
N SER A 131 0.24 24.92 -7.75
CA SER A 131 1.29 25.06 -8.76
C SER A 131 2.18 23.80 -8.89
N ASN A 132 2.17 22.92 -7.91
CA ASN A 132 3.00 21.72 -7.88
C ASN A 132 2.22 20.40 -8.07
N ILE A 133 0.94 20.44 -8.44
CA ILE A 133 0.12 19.24 -8.67
C ILE A 133 0.83 18.26 -9.62
N LEU A 134 1.33 18.75 -10.77
CA LEU A 134 2.01 17.92 -11.76
C LEU A 134 3.38 17.38 -11.32
N ALA A 135 3.88 17.76 -10.13
CA ALA A 135 5.09 17.17 -9.56
C ALA A 135 4.81 15.89 -8.76
N LEU A 136 3.55 15.61 -8.44
CA LEU A 136 3.16 14.37 -7.78
C LEU A 136 3.34 13.19 -8.72
N ARG A 137 3.74 12.04 -8.16
CA ARG A 137 3.96 10.79 -8.90
C ARG A 137 3.41 9.62 -8.10
N LEU A 138 3.07 8.55 -8.80
CA LEU A 138 2.62 7.30 -8.20
C LEU A 138 3.77 6.29 -8.17
N LYS A 139 3.98 5.68 -7.01
CA LYS A 139 4.83 4.50 -6.83
C LYS A 139 3.93 3.35 -6.43
N VAL A 140 4.10 2.19 -7.06
CA VAL A 140 3.36 0.99 -6.68
C VAL A 140 4.36 -0.10 -6.34
N PHE A 141 4.15 -0.75 -5.20
CA PHE A 141 4.95 -1.86 -4.70
C PHE A 141 4.10 -3.10 -4.66
N VAL A 142 4.63 -4.23 -5.12
CA VAL A 142 3.92 -5.52 -5.09
C VAL A 142 4.83 -6.60 -4.54
N HIS A 143 4.30 -7.36 -3.59
CA HIS A 143 4.95 -8.53 -3.03
C HIS A 143 3.98 -9.70 -2.94
N SER A 144 4.42 -10.89 -3.34
CA SER A 144 3.67 -12.13 -3.18
C SER A 144 4.24 -12.92 -2.00
N GLY A 145 3.41 -13.24 -1.03
CA GLY A 145 3.82 -13.92 0.18
C GLY A 145 2.64 -14.43 0.99
N GLU A 146 2.79 -14.46 2.31
CA GLU A 146 1.78 -14.90 3.26
C GLU A 146 1.46 -13.80 4.25
N ALA A 147 0.20 -13.71 4.66
CA ALA A 147 -0.23 -12.81 5.72
C ALA A 147 -1.16 -13.51 6.70
N LEU A 148 -0.98 -13.22 7.98
CA LEU A 148 -1.90 -13.59 9.04
C LEU A 148 -3.01 -12.57 9.09
N PHE A 149 -4.24 -13.03 8.92
CA PHE A 149 -5.46 -12.24 9.07
C PHE A 149 -5.96 -12.39 10.50
N TYR A 150 -6.17 -11.28 11.17
CA TYR A 150 -6.69 -11.29 12.53
C TYR A 150 -7.54 -10.05 12.79
N LYS A 151 -8.28 -10.08 13.90
CA LYS A 151 -9.19 -8.99 14.24
C LYS A 151 -8.88 -8.44 15.63
N ILE A 152 -8.71 -7.11 15.73
CA ILE A 152 -8.64 -6.38 16.98
C ILE A 152 -9.85 -5.45 17.06
N HIS A 153 -10.80 -5.74 17.94
CA HIS A 153 -12.09 -5.04 18.00
C HIS A 153 -12.80 -5.06 16.65
N GLN A 154 -13.03 -3.88 16.04
CA GLN A 154 -13.64 -3.73 14.71
C GLN A 154 -12.63 -3.73 13.57
N PHE A 155 -11.32 -3.69 13.85
CA PHE A 155 -10.28 -3.60 12.83
C PHE A 155 -9.87 -4.98 12.34
N ASN A 156 -9.92 -5.17 11.04
CA ASN A 156 -9.29 -6.31 10.35
C ASN A 156 -7.84 -5.92 10.04
N GLU A 157 -6.90 -6.73 10.46
CA GLU A 157 -5.47 -6.46 10.36
C GLU A 157 -4.75 -7.58 9.61
N LEU A 158 -3.68 -7.21 8.92
CA LEU A 158 -2.73 -8.12 8.31
C LEU A 158 -1.39 -8.02 9.05
N SER A 159 -0.74 -9.15 9.30
CA SER A 159 0.61 -9.18 9.84
C SER A 159 1.44 -10.34 9.26
N GLY A 160 2.74 -10.26 9.47
CA GLY A 160 3.69 -11.26 8.99
C GLY A 160 4.95 -10.63 8.42
N VAL A 161 5.93 -11.46 8.12
CA VAL A 161 7.21 -11.00 7.58
C VAL A 161 7.02 -10.36 6.21
N ASP A 162 6.14 -10.89 5.37
CA ASP A 162 5.87 -10.37 4.03
C ASP A 162 5.13 -9.01 4.09
N VAL A 163 4.28 -8.80 5.11
CA VAL A 163 3.68 -7.48 5.38
C VAL A 163 4.75 -6.47 5.81
N ILE A 164 5.71 -6.87 6.63
CA ILE A 164 6.84 -6.02 7.00
C ILE A 164 7.70 -5.71 5.75
N LEU A 165 7.97 -6.71 4.92
CA LEU A 165 8.79 -6.57 3.73
C LEU A 165 8.21 -5.54 2.76
N ILE A 166 6.93 -5.63 2.42
CA ILE A 166 6.33 -4.67 1.46
C ILE A 166 6.39 -3.23 2.00
N HIS A 167 6.21 -3.02 3.30
CA HIS A 167 6.37 -1.68 3.90
C HIS A 167 7.84 -1.23 3.92
N ARG A 168 8.82 -2.14 3.97
CA ARG A 168 10.24 -1.79 3.84
C ARG A 168 10.60 -1.34 2.43
N LEU A 169 9.94 -1.88 1.40
CA LEU A 169 10.16 -1.46 0.01
C LEU A 169 9.82 0.02 -0.24
N LEU A 170 8.99 0.65 0.59
CA LEU A 170 8.78 2.12 0.54
C LEU A 170 10.07 2.92 0.75
N LYS A 171 11.07 2.33 1.42
CA LYS A 171 12.40 2.91 1.67
C LYS A 171 13.43 2.15 0.85
N ASN A 172 13.37 2.28 -0.46
CA ASN A 172 14.26 1.64 -1.42
C ASN A 172 15.27 2.63 -2.02
N SER A 173 16.21 2.09 -2.81
CA SER A 173 17.30 2.84 -3.44
C SER A 173 16.97 3.41 -4.82
N GLU A 174 15.75 3.18 -5.36
CA GLU A 174 15.36 3.66 -6.68
C GLU A 174 15.33 5.19 -6.74
N ALA A 175 16.04 5.74 -7.72
CA ALA A 175 16.24 7.19 -7.84
C ALA A 175 15.03 7.92 -8.46
N THR A 176 14.22 7.21 -9.24
CA THR A 176 13.03 7.79 -9.89
C THR A 176 11.87 7.92 -8.90
N ASN A 177 10.95 8.83 -9.19
CA ASN A 177 9.81 9.08 -8.32
C ASN A 177 8.51 8.43 -8.83
N GLU A 178 8.55 7.75 -9.98
CA GLU A 178 7.43 7.06 -10.59
C GLU A 178 7.88 5.71 -11.13
N TYR A 179 7.38 4.65 -10.54
CA TYR A 179 7.69 3.29 -10.95
C TYR A 179 6.75 2.28 -10.31
N LEU A 180 6.75 1.09 -10.86
CA LEU A 180 6.18 -0.10 -10.28
C LEU A 180 7.32 -1.04 -9.88
N MET A 181 7.42 -1.39 -8.59
CA MET A 181 8.44 -2.31 -8.07
C MET A 181 7.80 -3.61 -7.62
N LEU A 182 8.25 -4.71 -8.19
CA LEU A 182 7.86 -6.06 -7.81
C LEU A 182 9.04 -6.78 -7.15
N THR A 183 8.78 -7.59 -6.12
CA THR A 183 9.73 -8.61 -5.68
C THR A 183 9.77 -9.77 -6.67
N GLU A 184 10.79 -10.63 -6.60
CA GLU A 184 10.91 -11.78 -7.49
C GLU A 184 9.66 -12.66 -7.48
N GLN A 185 9.07 -12.92 -6.32
CA GLN A 185 7.85 -13.71 -6.17
C GLN A 185 6.67 -13.09 -6.91
N SER A 186 6.43 -11.78 -6.72
CA SER A 186 5.34 -11.09 -7.40
C SER A 186 5.60 -10.88 -8.89
N HIS A 187 6.88 -10.76 -9.30
CA HIS A 187 7.25 -10.73 -10.71
C HIS A 187 6.84 -12.01 -11.46
N MET A 188 6.94 -13.16 -10.80
CA MET A 188 6.49 -14.44 -11.37
C MET A 188 4.97 -14.61 -11.35
N ASP A 189 4.29 -13.93 -10.43
CA ASP A 189 2.85 -14.08 -10.20
C ASP A 189 2.00 -13.05 -10.96
N ILE A 190 2.55 -11.93 -11.45
CA ILE A 190 1.78 -10.88 -12.10
C ILE A 190 1.88 -11.00 -13.63
N VAL A 191 0.73 -10.94 -14.30
CA VAL A 191 0.63 -10.90 -15.77
C VAL A 191 0.11 -9.54 -16.20
N PHE A 192 0.97 -8.74 -16.85
CA PHE A 192 0.60 -7.44 -17.37
C PHE A 192 -0.10 -7.54 -18.74
N PRO A 193 -1.05 -6.63 -19.04
CA PRO A 193 -1.78 -6.62 -20.31
C PRO A 193 -0.88 -6.24 -21.51
N CYS A 194 0.29 -5.66 -21.25
CA CYS A 194 1.25 -5.22 -22.26
C CYS A 194 2.68 -5.47 -21.80
N LYS A 195 3.62 -5.44 -22.74
CA LYS A 195 5.04 -5.57 -22.41
C LYS A 195 5.56 -4.22 -21.85
N LEU A 196 6.08 -4.26 -20.65
CA LEU A 196 6.65 -3.10 -19.97
C LEU A 196 8.19 -3.19 -19.95
N PRO A 197 8.91 -2.07 -20.09
CA PRO A 197 10.34 -2.03 -19.81
C PRO A 197 10.59 -2.38 -18.34
N VAL A 198 11.55 -3.25 -18.09
CA VAL A 198 11.89 -3.72 -16.75
C VAL A 198 13.40 -3.65 -16.52
N ILE A 199 13.79 -3.28 -15.30
CA ILE A 199 15.17 -3.28 -14.82
C ILE A 199 15.21 -4.16 -13.58
N GLU A 200 16.18 -5.07 -13.50
CA GLU A 200 16.45 -5.85 -12.30
C GLU A 200 17.20 -4.99 -11.27
N GLY A 201 16.79 -5.09 -10.00
CA GLY A 201 17.40 -4.43 -8.87
C GLY A 201 17.55 -5.37 -7.67
N CYS A 202 18.14 -4.85 -6.61
CA CYS A 202 18.29 -5.55 -5.34
C CYS A 202 18.24 -4.55 -4.20
N GLU A 203 17.36 -4.79 -3.23
CA GLU A 203 17.26 -4.01 -2.01
C GLU A 203 17.75 -4.84 -0.83
N SER A 204 18.50 -4.22 0.09
CA SER A 204 19.06 -4.90 1.26
C SER A 204 18.49 -4.30 2.53
N TYR A 205 17.86 -5.13 3.36
CA TYR A 205 17.27 -4.70 4.62
C TYR A 205 17.83 -5.51 5.79
N GLU A 206 18.12 -4.83 6.89
CA GLU A 206 18.48 -5.50 8.13
C GLU A 206 17.38 -6.50 8.53
N LEU A 207 17.76 -7.72 8.87
CA LEU A 207 16.91 -8.87 9.24
C LEU A 207 16.11 -9.52 8.10
N LEU A 208 15.91 -8.86 6.96
CA LEU A 208 15.21 -9.45 5.80
C LEU A 208 16.18 -9.93 4.71
N GLY A 209 17.45 -9.45 4.76
CA GLY A 209 18.46 -9.78 3.77
C GLY A 209 18.27 -9.08 2.43
N ASP A 210 18.81 -9.68 1.39
CA ASP A 210 18.78 -9.15 0.03
C ASP A 210 17.50 -9.58 -0.68
N ILE A 211 16.77 -8.60 -1.19
CA ILE A 211 15.50 -8.78 -1.88
C ILE A 211 15.70 -8.42 -3.36
N LYS A 212 15.61 -9.41 -4.23
CA LYS A 212 15.63 -9.18 -5.68
C LYS A 212 14.35 -8.47 -6.09
N THR A 213 14.51 -7.38 -6.85
CA THR A 213 13.40 -6.52 -7.29
C THR A 213 13.39 -6.37 -8.81
N PHE A 214 12.22 -6.07 -9.34
CA PHE A 214 11.96 -5.78 -10.75
C PHE A 214 11.24 -4.46 -10.84
N ILE A 215 11.89 -3.48 -11.48
CA ILE A 215 11.40 -2.10 -11.55
C ILE A 215 10.89 -1.85 -12.95
N TYR A 216 9.61 -1.53 -13.05
CA TYR A 216 8.91 -1.25 -14.30
C TYR A 216 8.63 0.23 -14.45
N SER A 217 8.67 0.71 -15.70
CA SER A 217 8.28 2.07 -16.07
C SER A 217 6.94 2.03 -16.80
N PRO A 218 5.81 2.14 -16.10
CA PRO A 218 4.49 1.92 -16.70
C PRO A 218 4.07 3.02 -17.69
N TYR A 219 4.69 4.20 -17.62
CA TYR A 219 4.29 5.37 -18.39
C TYR A 219 4.99 5.58 -19.74
N LYS A 220 6.10 4.86 -20.01
CA LYS A 220 6.87 5.03 -21.26
C LYS A 220 6.16 4.52 -22.53
N HIS A 221 4.94 3.98 -22.41
CA HIS A 221 4.20 3.40 -23.54
C HIS A 221 3.27 4.37 -24.27
N ARG A 222 3.07 5.62 -23.81
CA ARG A 222 2.18 6.59 -24.45
C ARG A 222 2.87 7.54 -25.46
N GLU A 223 4.16 7.37 -25.74
CA GLU A 223 4.92 8.21 -26.68
C GLU A 223 5.00 7.63 -28.09
N HIS A 224 3.98 6.85 -28.55
CA HIS A 224 3.92 6.41 -29.95
C HIS A 224 2.51 6.54 -30.51
#